data_4390e0f7977743c5b648d61faab7a5e4
#
_entry.id   4390e0f7977743c5b648d61faab7a5e4
#
_cell.length_a   1.000
_cell.length_b   1.000
_cell.length_c   1.000
_cell.angle_alpha   90.00
_cell.angle_beta   90.00
_cell.angle_gamma   90.00
#
_symmetry.space_group_name_H-M   'P 1'
#
loop_
_entity.id
_entity.type
_entity.pdbx_description
1 polymer ?
#
loop_
_entity_poly.entity_id
_entity_poly.type
_entity_poly.pdbx_seq_one_letter_code
_entity_poly.pdbx_strand_id
1 'polypeptide(L)'
;MGRIAFAHLQKKETDCDWIDIREMELPLCDADKCYHMPGSKKLSVSIERADGILIASPVYNYDVAAATKNMIELTGSAWEDKIVGFLCAAGGHASYMSVMSYANSLMLDFRCVIIPRFAFATSDAFEGERIADKRIAQRIEHVADELVRFTKALRT
;
A
#
# COMPACT_ATOMS: atom_id res chain seq x y z
N MET A 1 -5.10 9.06 4.68
CA MET A 1 -4.37 7.98 5.40
C MET A 1 -2.88 7.98 5.04
N GLY A 2 -2.49 7.71 3.80
CA GLY A 2 -1.08 7.63 3.41
C GLY A 2 -0.22 8.83 3.80
N ARG A 3 -0.72 10.06 3.65
CA ARG A 3 0.00 11.28 4.06
C ARG A 3 0.29 11.34 5.57
N ILE A 4 -0.56 10.77 6.42
CA ILE A 4 -0.31 10.68 7.87
C ILE A 4 0.85 9.73 8.12
N ALA A 5 0.82 8.53 7.53
CA ALA A 5 1.90 7.56 7.66
C ALA A 5 3.23 8.13 7.15
N PHE A 6 3.22 8.75 5.97
CA PHE A 6 4.41 9.35 5.37
C PHE A 6 5.01 10.44 6.27
N ALA A 7 4.19 11.40 6.74
CA ALA A 7 4.65 12.44 7.66
C ALA A 7 5.18 11.88 8.99
N HIS A 8 4.57 10.79 9.50
CA HIS A 8 5.05 10.10 10.70
C HIS A 8 6.42 9.46 10.49
N LEU A 9 6.62 8.77 9.36
CA LEU A 9 7.91 8.16 9.01
C LEU A 9 9.02 9.20 8.79
N GLN A 10 8.69 10.33 8.14
CA GLN A 10 9.64 11.43 7.97
C GLN A 10 10.10 12.03 9.31
N LYS A 11 9.19 12.21 10.29
CA LYS A 11 9.55 12.67 11.63
C LYS A 11 10.49 11.71 12.38
N LYS A 12 10.50 10.44 12.00
CA LYS A 12 11.39 9.40 12.54
C LYS A 12 12.65 9.19 11.71
N GLU A 13 12.91 10.12 10.78
CA GLU A 13 14.10 10.06 9.89
C GLU A 13 14.20 8.73 9.11
N THR A 14 13.05 8.12 8.82
CA THR A 14 13.00 6.94 7.98
C THR A 14 13.16 7.36 6.53
N ASP A 15 14.10 6.75 5.82
CA ASP A 15 14.24 6.92 4.38
C ASP A 15 13.00 6.35 3.69
N CYS A 16 12.18 7.21 3.10
CA CYS A 16 10.91 6.81 2.48
C CYS A 16 10.51 7.71 1.32
N ASP A 17 10.04 7.09 0.25
CA ASP A 17 9.51 7.74 -0.94
C ASP A 17 7.97 7.81 -0.89
N TRP A 18 7.42 8.87 -1.46
CA TRP A 18 5.99 9.01 -1.70
C TRP A 18 5.69 8.76 -3.17
N ILE A 19 4.84 7.79 -3.45
CA ILE A 19 4.37 7.50 -4.80
C ILE A 19 2.85 7.64 -4.83
N ASP A 20 2.35 8.54 -5.67
CA ASP A 20 0.92 8.65 -5.99
C ASP A 20 0.68 8.11 -7.41
N ILE A 21 0.06 6.95 -7.50
CA ILE A 21 -0.20 6.31 -8.80
C ILE A 21 -1.15 7.11 -9.70
N ARG A 22 -1.90 8.07 -9.14
CA ARG A 22 -2.77 8.97 -9.92
C ARG A 22 -1.96 9.99 -10.73
N GLU A 23 -0.73 10.28 -10.29
CA GLU A 23 0.19 11.19 -10.96
C GLU A 23 1.08 10.47 -12.00
N MET A 24 0.87 9.15 -12.17
CA MET A 24 1.63 8.33 -13.09
C MET A 24 0.76 7.92 -14.29
N GLU A 25 1.31 7.99 -15.47
CA GLU A 25 0.69 7.45 -16.69
C GLU A 25 0.91 5.93 -16.72
N LEU A 26 0.00 5.20 -16.06
CA LEU A 26 0.03 3.74 -16.00
C LEU A 26 -0.99 3.16 -16.99
N PRO A 27 -0.57 2.27 -17.91
CA PRO A 27 -1.50 1.54 -18.77
C PRO A 27 -2.28 0.51 -17.94
N LEU A 28 -3.36 -0.04 -18.53
CA LEU A 28 -3.90 -1.30 -18.04
C LEU A 28 -2.94 -2.44 -18.45
N CYS A 29 -2.79 -3.41 -17.57
CA CYS A 29 -1.97 -4.58 -17.85
C CYS A 29 -2.57 -5.39 -18.99
N ASP A 30 -1.81 -5.52 -20.09
CA ASP A 30 -2.14 -6.32 -21.27
C ASP A 30 -1.25 -7.56 -21.39
N ALA A 31 -0.45 -7.80 -20.37
CA ALA A 31 0.53 -8.92 -20.29
C ALA A 31 1.61 -8.90 -21.38
N ASP A 32 1.84 -7.76 -22.03
CA ASP A 32 2.84 -7.59 -23.10
C ASP A 32 3.47 -6.18 -23.05
N LYS A 33 2.90 -5.23 -23.78
CA LYS A 33 3.51 -3.89 -24.00
C LYS A 33 3.50 -3.02 -22.75
N CYS A 34 2.52 -3.24 -21.86
CA CYS A 34 2.38 -2.51 -20.61
C CYS A 34 3.65 -2.50 -19.75
N TYR A 35 4.43 -3.58 -19.76
CA TYR A 35 5.67 -3.70 -18.98
C TYR A 35 6.80 -2.79 -19.48
N HIS A 36 6.75 -2.40 -20.75
CA HIS A 36 7.77 -1.58 -21.39
C HIS A 36 7.47 -0.08 -21.34
N MET A 37 6.28 0.30 -20.87
CA MET A 37 5.87 1.69 -20.73
C MET A 37 6.71 2.42 -19.67
N PRO A 38 7.06 3.69 -19.88
CA PRO A 38 7.89 4.45 -18.95
C PRO A 38 7.34 4.51 -17.52
N GLY A 39 6.01 4.68 -17.37
CA GLY A 39 5.35 4.69 -16.07
C GLY A 39 5.49 3.37 -15.33
N SER A 40 5.26 2.23 -16.01
CA SER A 40 5.40 0.90 -15.44
C SER A 40 6.84 0.61 -15.00
N LYS A 41 7.82 0.93 -15.84
CA LYS A 41 9.25 0.78 -15.50
C LYS A 41 9.65 1.63 -14.30
N LYS A 42 9.24 2.91 -14.27
CA LYS A 42 9.53 3.80 -13.16
C LYS A 42 8.96 3.25 -11.85
N LEU A 43 7.71 2.78 -11.89
CA LEU A 43 7.05 2.20 -10.72
C LEU A 43 7.74 0.90 -10.27
N SER A 44 8.07 0.01 -11.21
CA SER A 44 8.78 -1.23 -10.93
C SER A 44 10.11 -0.98 -10.20
N VAL A 45 10.94 -0.06 -10.71
CA VAL A 45 12.20 0.32 -10.08
C VAL A 45 12.00 0.86 -8.66
N SER A 46 10.96 1.66 -8.44
CA SER A 46 10.66 2.20 -7.10
C SER A 46 10.26 1.09 -6.12
N ILE A 47 9.45 0.11 -6.55
CA ILE A 47 9.05 -1.04 -5.74
C ILE A 47 10.25 -1.95 -5.48
N GLU A 48 11.05 -2.22 -6.50
CA GLU A 48 12.23 -3.08 -6.41
C GLU A 48 13.26 -2.56 -5.38
N ARG A 49 13.47 -1.25 -5.34
CA ARG A 49 14.38 -0.59 -4.39
C ARG A 49 13.87 -0.55 -2.94
N ALA A 50 12.56 -0.60 -2.75
CA ALA A 50 11.97 -0.54 -1.42
C ALA A 50 12.13 -1.87 -0.68
N ASP A 51 12.51 -1.82 0.60
CA ASP A 51 12.52 -2.99 1.49
C ASP A 51 11.14 -3.22 2.11
N GLY A 52 10.44 -2.15 2.45
CA GLY A 52 9.09 -2.17 3.00
C GLY A 52 8.15 -1.26 2.22
N ILE A 53 6.91 -1.69 2.01
CA ILE A 53 5.93 -0.96 1.20
C ILE A 53 4.64 -0.80 1.98
N LEU A 54 4.18 0.44 2.14
CA LEU A 54 2.88 0.74 2.74
C LEU A 54 1.89 1.16 1.66
N ILE A 55 0.90 0.31 1.40
CA ILE A 55 -0.10 0.53 0.36
C ILE A 55 -1.33 1.22 0.96
N ALA A 56 -1.64 2.42 0.48
CA ALA A 56 -2.88 3.13 0.80
C ALA A 56 -3.87 3.00 -0.36
N SER A 57 -4.96 2.29 -0.15
CA SER A 57 -5.96 2.02 -1.19
C SER A 57 -7.38 2.29 -0.72
N PRO A 58 -8.23 2.92 -1.54
CA PRO A 58 -9.67 2.87 -1.30
C PRO A 58 -10.19 1.45 -1.53
N VAL A 59 -11.30 1.15 -0.86
CA VAL A 59 -12.03 -0.11 -1.02
C VAL A 59 -13.29 0.15 -1.84
N TYR A 60 -13.43 -0.54 -2.95
CA TYR A 60 -14.60 -0.48 -3.82
C TYR A 60 -15.14 -1.89 -4.06
N ASN A 61 -16.47 -2.04 -3.99
CA ASN A 61 -17.14 -3.32 -4.28
C ASN A 61 -16.55 -4.51 -3.51
N TYR A 62 -16.22 -4.29 -2.24
CA TYR A 62 -15.65 -5.31 -1.35
C TYR A 62 -14.24 -5.77 -1.72
N ASP A 63 -13.48 -4.98 -2.49
CA ASP A 63 -12.08 -5.26 -2.84
C ASP A 63 -11.28 -3.95 -2.87
N VAL A 64 -9.97 -4.04 -3.02
CA VAL A 64 -9.11 -2.88 -3.25
C VAL A 64 -9.41 -2.25 -4.61
N ALA A 65 -9.06 -0.99 -4.78
CA ALA A 65 -9.28 -0.29 -6.04
C ALA A 65 -8.58 -1.00 -7.21
N ALA A 66 -9.22 -1.04 -8.39
CA ALA A 66 -8.67 -1.64 -9.60
C ALA A 66 -7.27 -1.11 -9.95
N ALA A 67 -7.03 0.19 -9.73
CA ALA A 67 -5.71 0.80 -9.93
C ALA A 67 -4.63 0.15 -9.03
N THR A 68 -4.98 -0.24 -7.80
CA THR A 68 -4.07 -0.91 -6.89
C THR A 68 -3.75 -2.33 -7.36
N LYS A 69 -4.75 -3.06 -7.86
CA LYS A 69 -4.52 -4.39 -8.45
C LYS A 69 -3.68 -4.29 -9.73
N ASN A 70 -4.01 -3.35 -10.62
CA ASN A 70 -3.26 -3.10 -11.84
C ASN A 70 -1.79 -2.73 -11.58
N MET A 71 -1.52 -1.97 -10.51
CA MET A 71 -0.16 -1.65 -10.06
C MET A 71 0.67 -2.91 -9.82
N ILE A 72 0.12 -3.93 -9.13
CA ILE A 72 0.83 -5.20 -8.92
C ILE A 72 1.05 -5.92 -10.26
N GLU A 73 0.03 -6.01 -11.10
CA GLU A 73 0.12 -6.69 -12.39
C GLU A 73 1.18 -6.08 -13.30
N LEU A 74 1.32 -4.73 -13.27
CA LEU A 74 2.32 -4.01 -14.04
C LEU A 74 3.76 -4.18 -13.54
N THR A 75 3.95 -4.55 -12.28
CA THR A 75 5.27 -4.53 -11.65
C THR A 75 5.76 -5.92 -11.21
N GLY A 76 4.88 -6.91 -11.19
CA GLY A 76 5.20 -8.33 -11.08
C GLY A 76 6.28 -8.66 -10.05
N SER A 77 7.39 -9.24 -10.51
CA SER A 77 8.50 -9.73 -9.67
C SER A 77 9.18 -8.65 -8.81
N ALA A 78 8.97 -7.37 -9.08
CA ALA A 78 9.48 -6.30 -8.21
C ALA A 78 8.96 -6.40 -6.76
N TRP A 79 7.84 -7.12 -6.55
CA TRP A 79 7.26 -7.38 -5.23
C TRP A 79 7.91 -8.52 -4.47
N GLU A 80 8.78 -9.31 -5.09
CA GLU A 80 9.35 -10.49 -4.46
C GLU A 80 10.02 -10.16 -3.12
N ASP A 81 9.65 -10.93 -2.10
CA ASP A 81 10.19 -10.89 -0.73
C ASP A 81 10.03 -9.53 -0.01
N LYS A 82 9.10 -8.65 -0.44
CA LYS A 82 8.87 -7.36 0.22
C LYS A 82 8.09 -7.51 1.52
N ILE A 83 8.32 -6.57 2.45
CA ILE A 83 7.50 -6.41 3.65
C ILE A 83 6.38 -5.43 3.32
N VAL A 84 5.11 -5.84 3.48
CA VAL A 84 3.98 -5.04 3.01
C VAL A 84 2.96 -4.78 4.12
N GLY A 85 2.51 -3.55 4.22
CA GLY A 85 1.42 -3.12 5.09
C GLY A 85 0.30 -2.42 4.31
N PHE A 86 -0.89 -2.32 4.92
CA PHE A 86 -2.07 -1.75 4.26
C PHE A 86 -2.75 -0.66 5.06
N LEU A 87 -3.22 0.37 4.34
CA LEU A 87 -4.11 1.42 4.84
C LEU A 87 -5.33 1.44 3.90
N CYS A 88 -6.49 1.07 4.41
CA CYS A 88 -7.71 0.93 3.61
C CYS A 88 -8.75 1.98 4.01
N ALA A 89 -9.34 2.65 3.03
CA ALA A 89 -10.47 3.58 3.21
C ALA A 89 -11.72 3.05 2.50
N ALA A 90 -12.83 2.94 3.21
CA ALA A 90 -14.10 2.40 2.70
C ALA A 90 -15.29 3.29 3.05
N GLY A 91 -16.39 3.13 2.32
CA GLY A 91 -17.65 3.82 2.62
C GLY A 91 -18.36 3.29 3.88
N GLY A 92 -18.08 2.04 4.30
CA GLY A 92 -18.72 1.41 5.44
C GLY A 92 -17.93 0.22 6.00
N HIS A 93 -18.40 -0.33 7.13
CA HIS A 93 -17.68 -1.36 7.89
C HIS A 93 -17.74 -2.77 7.27
N ALA A 94 -18.71 -3.07 6.43
CA ALA A 94 -18.94 -4.42 5.91
C ALA A 94 -17.75 -5.00 5.14
N SER A 95 -16.95 -4.15 4.50
CA SER A 95 -15.81 -4.54 3.67
C SER A 95 -14.47 -4.60 4.41
N TYR A 96 -14.47 -4.78 5.72
CA TYR A 96 -13.24 -4.82 6.52
C TYR A 96 -12.23 -5.87 6.02
N MET A 97 -12.71 -7.02 5.53
CA MET A 97 -11.85 -8.10 5.06
C MET A 97 -11.42 -7.99 3.59
N SER A 98 -11.75 -6.90 2.90
CA SER A 98 -11.42 -6.69 1.48
C SER A 98 -9.93 -6.75 1.16
N VAL A 99 -9.08 -6.47 2.14
CA VAL A 99 -7.62 -6.54 1.99
C VAL A 99 -7.10 -7.97 1.80
N MET A 100 -7.89 -9.00 2.13
CA MET A 100 -7.40 -10.38 2.17
C MET A 100 -7.09 -10.95 0.79
N SER A 101 -7.87 -10.66 -0.24
CA SER A 101 -7.60 -11.11 -1.62
C SER A 101 -6.25 -10.59 -2.10
N TYR A 102 -5.99 -9.33 -1.81
CA TYR A 102 -4.78 -8.63 -2.18
C TYR A 102 -3.55 -9.09 -1.38
N ALA A 103 -3.71 -9.27 -0.07
CA ALA A 103 -2.68 -9.81 0.80
C ALA A 103 -2.29 -11.24 0.36
N ASN A 104 -3.29 -12.09 0.06
CA ASN A 104 -3.05 -13.44 -0.44
C ASN A 104 -2.28 -13.45 -1.76
N SER A 105 -2.64 -12.59 -2.71
CA SER A 105 -1.92 -12.46 -3.99
C SER A 105 -0.43 -12.13 -3.76
N LEU A 106 -0.15 -11.15 -2.90
CA LEU A 106 1.23 -10.77 -2.59
C LEU A 106 2.00 -11.87 -1.85
N MET A 107 1.37 -12.54 -0.89
CA MET A 107 2.02 -13.63 -0.14
C MET A 107 2.31 -14.84 -1.00
N LEU A 108 1.33 -15.29 -1.78
CA LEU A 108 1.42 -16.57 -2.49
C LEU A 108 2.20 -16.46 -3.79
N ASP A 109 2.09 -15.33 -4.48
CA ASP A 109 2.73 -15.14 -5.78
C ASP A 109 4.16 -14.57 -5.64
N PHE A 110 4.34 -13.61 -4.74
CA PHE A 110 5.62 -12.90 -4.58
C PHE A 110 6.33 -13.14 -3.26
N ARG A 111 5.84 -14.05 -2.42
CA ARG A 111 6.45 -14.37 -1.10
C ARG A 111 6.57 -13.16 -0.18
N CYS A 112 5.72 -12.14 -0.34
CA CYS A 112 5.71 -10.98 0.53
C CYS A 112 5.39 -11.36 1.97
N VAL A 113 6.02 -10.70 2.91
CA VAL A 113 5.64 -10.74 4.31
C VAL A 113 4.62 -9.64 4.58
N ILE A 114 3.38 -10.03 4.84
CA ILE A 114 2.33 -9.08 5.20
C ILE A 114 2.38 -8.83 6.70
N ILE A 115 2.55 -7.56 7.12
CA ILE A 115 2.50 -7.24 8.54
C ILE A 115 1.10 -7.53 9.10
N PRO A 116 0.98 -8.10 10.32
CA PRO A 116 -0.27 -8.73 10.79
C PRO A 116 -1.39 -7.76 11.13
N ARG A 117 -1.21 -6.47 10.89
CA ARG A 117 -2.21 -5.43 11.17
C ARG A 117 -2.28 -4.43 10.04
N PHE A 118 -3.47 -3.93 9.78
CA PHE A 118 -3.71 -2.84 8.84
C PHE A 118 -4.59 -1.75 9.48
N ALA A 119 -4.63 -0.57 8.88
CA ALA A 119 -5.57 0.48 9.26
C ALA A 119 -6.74 0.49 8.27
N PHE A 120 -7.96 0.46 8.82
CA PHE A 120 -9.20 0.54 8.06
C PHE A 120 -10.00 1.73 8.57
N ALA A 121 -10.32 2.66 7.69
CA ALA A 121 -11.10 3.85 7.99
C ALA A 121 -12.38 3.85 7.16
N THR A 122 -13.49 4.14 7.80
CA THR A 122 -14.78 4.35 7.14
C THR A 122 -15.10 5.84 7.04
N SER A 123 -16.13 6.20 6.29
CA SER A 123 -16.50 7.60 6.02
C SER A 123 -16.67 8.44 7.29
N ASP A 124 -17.10 7.85 8.40
CA ASP A 124 -17.29 8.49 9.70
C ASP A 124 -15.96 8.88 10.39
N ALA A 125 -14.84 8.31 9.97
CA ALA A 125 -13.52 8.70 10.47
C ALA A 125 -12.97 10.00 9.84
N PHE A 126 -13.66 10.53 8.83
CA PHE A 126 -13.18 11.68 8.06
C PHE A 126 -14.02 12.93 8.27
N GLU A 127 -13.35 14.08 8.26
CA GLU A 127 -13.92 15.41 8.05
C GLU A 127 -13.34 15.97 6.75
N GLY A 128 -14.13 15.94 5.67
CA GLY A 128 -13.63 16.18 4.32
C GLY A 128 -12.55 15.16 3.95
N GLU A 129 -11.38 15.61 3.55
CA GLU A 129 -10.26 14.74 3.20
C GLU A 129 -9.35 14.37 4.39
N ARG A 130 -9.63 14.91 5.57
CA ARG A 130 -8.81 14.74 6.77
C ARG A 130 -9.37 13.64 7.67
N ILE A 131 -8.49 12.79 8.22
CA ILE A 131 -8.83 11.87 9.31
C ILE A 131 -9.06 12.71 10.59
N ALA A 132 -10.29 12.66 11.10
CA ALA A 132 -10.69 13.32 12.34
C ALA A 132 -10.66 12.37 13.54
N ASP A 133 -10.91 11.07 13.33
CA ASP A 133 -10.82 10.06 14.40
C ASP A 133 -9.35 9.85 14.82
N LYS A 134 -9.03 10.29 16.05
CA LYS A 134 -7.68 10.15 16.62
C LYS A 134 -7.23 8.68 16.75
N ARG A 135 -8.15 7.74 17.00
CA ARG A 135 -7.83 6.32 17.12
C ARG A 135 -7.37 5.75 15.76
N ILE A 136 -8.03 6.18 14.69
CA ILE A 136 -7.63 5.80 13.33
C ILE A 136 -6.28 6.44 12.97
N ALA A 137 -6.06 7.71 13.30
CA ALA A 137 -4.76 8.35 13.08
C ALA A 137 -3.63 7.60 13.81
N GLN A 138 -3.80 7.28 15.09
CA GLN A 138 -2.84 6.48 15.87
C GLN A 138 -2.64 5.08 15.29
N ARG A 139 -3.71 4.45 14.77
CA ARG A 139 -3.60 3.14 14.10
C ARG A 139 -2.74 3.23 12.84
N ILE A 140 -2.88 4.29 12.05
CA ILE A 140 -2.07 4.53 10.86
C ILE A 140 -0.59 4.67 11.23
N GLU A 141 -0.28 5.47 12.25
CA GLU A 141 1.09 5.65 12.75
C GLU A 141 1.67 4.33 13.25
N HIS A 142 0.88 3.56 14.01
CA HIS A 142 1.31 2.24 14.50
C HIS A 142 1.58 1.25 13.36
N VAL A 143 0.76 1.22 12.32
CA VAL A 143 1.01 0.36 11.13
C VAL A 143 2.30 0.76 10.44
N ALA A 144 2.59 2.06 10.33
CA ALA A 144 3.85 2.54 9.77
C ALA A 144 5.07 2.12 10.63
N ASP A 145 4.96 2.22 11.96
CA ASP A 145 6.01 1.76 12.89
C ASP A 145 6.25 0.24 12.78
N GLU A 146 5.19 -0.55 12.72
CA GLU A 146 5.29 -2.00 12.56
C GLU A 146 5.93 -2.36 11.22
N LEU A 147 5.60 -1.66 10.13
CA LEU A 147 6.27 -1.87 8.84
C LEU A 147 7.79 -1.70 8.98
N VAL A 148 8.23 -0.59 9.56
CA VAL A 148 9.67 -0.32 9.79
C VAL A 148 10.29 -1.39 10.69
N ARG A 149 9.60 -1.79 11.76
CA ARG A 149 10.09 -2.83 12.68
C ARG A 149 10.30 -4.17 11.98
N PHE A 150 9.30 -4.62 11.19
CA PHE A 150 9.42 -5.87 10.44
C PHE A 150 10.49 -5.78 9.35
N THR A 151 10.54 -4.65 8.63
CA THR A 151 11.57 -4.43 7.60
C THR A 151 12.98 -4.54 8.19
N LYS A 152 13.24 -3.85 9.31
CA LYS A 152 14.56 -3.93 9.98
C LYS A 152 14.88 -5.31 10.55
N ALA A 153 13.89 -6.08 10.95
CA ALA A 153 14.10 -7.41 11.53
C ALA A 153 14.33 -8.52 10.48
N LEU A 154 13.79 -8.36 9.27
CA LEU A 154 13.79 -9.41 8.25
C LEU A 154 14.72 -9.10 7.06
N ARG A 155 15.17 -7.86 6.94
CA ARG A 155 16.14 -7.44 5.93
C ARG A 155 17.46 -7.14 6.61
N THR A 156 18.35 -8.11 6.64
CA THR A 156 19.73 -8.03 7.10
C THR A 156 20.69 -8.04 5.91
#